data_95123265d04751387fc0b09a1e06b141
#
_entry.id   95123265d04751387fc0b09a1e06b141
#
_cell.length_a   1.000
_cell.length_b   1.000
_cell.length_c   1.000
_cell.angle_alpha   90.00
_cell.angle_beta   90.00
_cell.angle_gamma   90.00
#
_symmetry.space_group_name_H-M   'P 1'
#
loop_
_entity.id
_entity.type
_entity.pdbx_description
1 polymer ?
#
loop_
_entity_poly.entity_id
_entity_poly.type
_entity_poly.pdbx_seq_one_letter_code
_entity_poly.pdbx_strand_id
1 'polypeptide(L)'
;RAKYQTVMKELGKDIAIGVTPCRKAGHTMRMRAGHCVQCGTHNLAFQQRYEKSNTLYVASSASSNILKIGVTNDARKREDNLNTSGYGGISDWKMVFHFECDRAGRMEHRVQYALAGYRVSNTYEKECNLVDCQELFSCSIAESIVIFKNVALAFRPVPAPNLYPLLLTEPQSSPFASLTFLTH
;
A
#
# COMPACT_ATOMS: atom_id res chain seq x y z
N ARG A 1 -13.98 -9.20 18.29
CA ARG A 1 -13.01 -8.07 18.40
C ARG A 1 -13.29 -7.30 19.67
N ALA A 2 -12.26 -6.76 20.30
CA ALA A 2 -12.46 -5.94 21.50
C ALA A 2 -13.22 -4.64 21.16
N LYS A 3 -14.11 -4.19 22.05
CA LYS A 3 -14.96 -2.99 21.85
C LYS A 3 -14.17 -1.75 21.39
N TYR A 4 -12.99 -1.50 21.95
CA TYR A 4 -12.15 -0.36 21.57
C TYR A 4 -11.68 -0.40 20.10
N GLN A 5 -11.48 -1.58 19.52
CA GLN A 5 -11.05 -1.73 18.12
C GLN A 5 -12.12 -1.26 17.13
N THR A 6 -13.40 -1.51 17.46
CA THR A 6 -14.54 -1.03 16.66
C THR A 6 -14.63 0.50 16.73
N VAL A 7 -14.60 1.07 17.94
CA VAL A 7 -14.62 2.51 18.15
C VAL A 7 -13.45 3.22 17.46
N MET A 8 -12.24 2.68 17.58
CA MET A 8 -11.06 3.24 16.89
C MET A 8 -11.25 3.27 15.37
N LYS A 9 -11.85 2.22 14.79
CA LYS A 9 -12.12 2.14 13.36
C LYS A 9 -13.13 3.21 12.93
N GLU A 10 -14.20 3.39 13.68
CA GLU A 10 -15.25 4.38 13.41
C GLU A 10 -14.71 5.81 13.51
N LEU A 11 -13.87 6.08 14.53
CA LEU A 11 -13.27 7.39 14.76
C LEU A 11 -11.98 7.65 13.94
N GLY A 12 -11.51 6.70 13.12
CA GLY A 12 -10.27 6.83 12.38
C GLY A 12 -9.01 6.94 13.25
N LYS A 13 -9.03 6.43 14.49
CA LYS A 13 -7.91 6.55 15.45
C LYS A 13 -6.97 5.35 15.36
N ASP A 14 -5.68 5.58 15.55
CA ASP A 14 -4.62 4.58 15.44
C ASP A 14 -4.23 3.94 16.77
N ILE A 15 -4.38 4.68 17.87
CA ILE A 15 -4.01 4.26 19.23
C ILE A 15 -5.16 4.48 20.18
N ALA A 16 -5.45 3.47 21.01
CA ALA A 16 -6.31 3.57 22.19
C ALA A 16 -5.45 3.50 23.45
N ILE A 17 -5.76 4.35 24.43
CA ILE A 17 -5.09 4.44 25.73
C ILE A 17 -6.06 3.99 26.82
N GLY A 18 -5.55 3.38 27.90
CA GLY A 18 -6.39 2.93 29.02
C GLY A 18 -7.24 1.69 28.72
N VAL A 19 -6.90 0.93 27.69
CA VAL A 19 -7.61 -0.30 27.29
C VAL A 19 -6.96 -1.55 27.89
N THR A 20 -7.47 -2.73 27.52
CA THR A 20 -7.02 -4.04 28.03
C THR A 20 -5.51 -4.16 28.13
N PRO A 21 -4.94 -4.44 29.31
CA PRO A 21 -3.50 -4.59 29.50
C PRO A 21 -2.86 -5.64 28.59
N CYS A 22 -1.62 -5.42 28.18
CA CYS A 22 -0.90 -6.42 27.39
C CYS A 22 -0.37 -7.55 28.27
N ARG A 23 -0.43 -8.76 27.75
CA ARG A 23 0.01 -9.97 28.47
C ARG A 23 1.50 -9.96 28.83
N LYS A 24 2.34 -9.24 28.05
CA LYS A 24 3.79 -9.23 28.22
C LYS A 24 4.23 -8.34 29.39
N ALA A 25 3.63 -7.15 29.53
CA ALA A 25 4.12 -6.14 30.48
C ALA A 25 3.02 -5.21 31.03
N GLY A 26 1.75 -5.60 30.98
CA GLY A 26 0.65 -4.82 31.54
C GLY A 26 0.34 -3.47 30.90
N HIS A 27 0.98 -3.12 29.80
CA HIS A 27 0.78 -1.85 29.10
C HIS A 27 -0.64 -1.71 28.58
N THR A 28 -1.23 -0.53 28.70
CA THR A 28 -2.63 -0.25 28.32
C THR A 28 -2.81 0.53 27.03
N MET A 29 -1.74 0.67 26.22
CA MET A 29 -1.81 1.31 24.91
C MET A 29 -1.87 0.26 23.81
N ARG A 30 -2.94 0.29 23.00
CA ARG A 30 -3.17 -0.68 21.91
C ARG A 30 -3.38 0.01 20.58
N MET A 31 -2.87 -0.64 19.52
CA MET A 31 -3.22 -0.29 18.14
C MET A 31 -4.58 -0.83 17.75
N ARG A 32 -5.11 -0.36 16.64
CA ARG A 32 -6.36 -0.84 16.02
C ARG A 32 -6.36 -2.35 15.75
N ALA A 33 -5.21 -2.92 15.41
CA ALA A 33 -5.04 -4.37 15.22
C ALA A 33 -4.96 -5.17 16.55
N GLY A 34 -4.87 -4.49 17.71
CA GLY A 34 -4.79 -5.11 19.02
C GLY A 34 -3.37 -5.30 19.57
N HIS A 35 -2.33 -4.95 18.81
CA HIS A 35 -0.95 -5.03 19.28
C HIS A 35 -0.64 -3.96 20.33
N CYS A 36 0.25 -4.26 21.26
CA CYS A 36 0.73 -3.27 22.24
C CYS A 36 1.72 -2.31 21.58
N VAL A 37 1.45 -1.00 21.67
CA VAL A 37 2.31 0.04 21.12
C VAL A 37 3.68 0.07 21.81
N GLN A 38 3.70 -0.11 23.14
CA GLN A 38 4.90 -0.01 23.95
C GLN A 38 5.81 -1.25 23.87
N CYS A 39 5.24 -2.42 23.54
CA CYS A 39 6.02 -3.65 23.32
C CYS A 39 6.61 -3.76 21.91
N GLY A 40 6.08 -3.02 20.94
CA GLY A 40 6.56 -3.05 19.57
C GLY A 40 5.99 -1.91 18.74
N THR A 41 6.86 -1.02 18.31
CA THR A 41 6.50 0.18 17.51
C THR A 41 6.45 -0.10 16.01
N HIS A 42 7.07 -1.18 15.53
CA HIS A 42 7.10 -1.54 14.10
C HIS A 42 5.70 -1.71 13.49
N ASN A 43 4.74 -2.26 14.26
CA ASN A 43 3.36 -2.41 13.81
C ASN A 43 2.64 -1.04 13.66
N LEU A 44 3.00 -0.05 14.49
CA LEU A 44 2.47 1.31 14.39
C LEU A 44 3.01 1.98 13.11
N ALA A 45 4.30 1.88 12.86
CA ALA A 45 4.92 2.40 11.63
C ALA A 45 4.31 1.77 10.37
N PHE A 46 4.03 0.45 10.42
CA PHE A 46 3.33 -0.24 9.34
C PHE A 46 1.91 0.30 9.15
N GLN A 47 1.13 0.44 10.23
CA GLN A 47 -0.24 0.96 10.17
C GLN A 47 -0.27 2.39 9.66
N GLN A 48 0.64 3.26 10.12
CA GLN A 48 0.75 4.64 9.64
C GLN A 48 1.07 4.69 8.14
N ARG A 49 2.03 3.88 7.68
CA ARG A 49 2.37 3.79 6.26
C ARG A 49 1.21 3.27 5.41
N TYR A 50 0.41 2.36 5.95
CA TYR A 50 -0.75 1.79 5.29
C TYR A 50 -1.88 2.81 5.05
N GLU A 51 -2.05 3.76 5.97
CA GLU A 51 -3.10 4.80 5.93
C GLU A 51 -2.61 6.13 5.34
N LYS A 52 -1.30 6.28 5.11
CA LYS A 52 -0.70 7.53 4.65
C LYS A 52 -0.90 7.71 3.15
N SER A 53 -1.05 8.99 2.72
CA SER A 53 -0.92 9.36 1.31
C SER A 53 0.52 9.11 0.84
N ASN A 54 0.65 8.49 -0.31
CA ASN A 54 1.94 8.12 -0.87
C ASN A 54 1.80 7.80 -2.37
N THR A 55 2.91 7.55 -3.03
CA THR A 55 2.96 7.15 -4.43
C THR A 55 2.88 5.63 -4.57
N LEU A 56 1.82 5.13 -5.20
CA LEU A 56 1.72 3.75 -5.65
C LEU A 56 2.39 3.64 -7.03
N TYR A 57 3.19 2.61 -7.24
CA TYR A 57 3.94 2.43 -8.48
C TYR A 57 3.83 1.01 -9.04
N VAL A 58 4.03 0.90 -10.34
CA VAL A 58 4.32 -0.34 -11.05
C VAL A 58 5.68 -0.20 -11.72
N ALA A 59 6.57 -1.11 -11.43
CA ALA A 59 7.81 -1.31 -12.16
C ALA A 59 7.74 -2.61 -12.99
N SER A 60 8.36 -2.62 -14.16
CA SER A 60 8.45 -3.78 -15.05
C SER A 60 9.92 -4.13 -15.31
N SER A 61 10.18 -5.41 -15.48
CA SER A 61 11.42 -5.92 -16.03
C SER A 61 11.15 -6.45 -17.43
N ALA A 62 11.90 -5.97 -18.41
CA ALA A 62 11.79 -6.43 -19.79
C ALA A 62 12.41 -7.82 -19.97
N SER A 63 13.51 -8.12 -19.25
CA SER A 63 14.21 -9.40 -19.36
C SER A 63 13.42 -10.57 -18.79
N SER A 64 12.63 -10.35 -17.74
CA SER A 64 11.85 -11.41 -17.07
C SER A 64 10.35 -11.36 -17.33
N ASN A 65 9.85 -10.29 -17.96
CA ASN A 65 8.42 -10.04 -18.18
C ASN A 65 7.61 -10.10 -16.87
N ILE A 66 8.18 -9.56 -15.80
CA ILE A 66 7.59 -9.53 -14.46
C ILE A 66 7.30 -8.09 -14.09
N LEU A 67 6.19 -7.88 -13.40
CA LEU A 67 5.81 -6.60 -12.78
C LEU A 67 6.02 -6.66 -11.28
N LYS A 68 6.45 -5.52 -10.71
CA LYS A 68 6.43 -5.26 -9.28
C LYS A 68 5.47 -4.13 -8.95
N ILE A 69 4.67 -4.33 -7.91
CA ILE A 69 3.74 -3.32 -7.38
C ILE A 69 4.16 -2.97 -5.97
N GLY A 70 4.22 -1.67 -5.68
CA GLY A 70 4.63 -1.20 -4.37
C GLY A 70 4.28 0.26 -4.11
N VAL A 71 4.58 0.71 -2.89
CA VAL A 71 4.42 2.09 -2.44
C VAL A 71 5.77 2.72 -2.17
N THR A 72 5.93 3.99 -2.54
CA THR A 72 7.15 4.77 -2.32
C THR A 72 6.83 6.25 -2.16
N ASN A 73 7.71 7.00 -1.52
CA ASN A 73 7.67 8.48 -1.50
C ASN A 73 8.46 9.09 -2.67
N ASP A 74 9.28 8.28 -3.37
CA ASP A 74 10.14 8.74 -4.47
C ASP A 74 10.29 7.59 -5.47
N ALA A 75 9.63 7.73 -6.62
CA ALA A 75 9.59 6.70 -7.66
C ALA A 75 10.97 6.49 -8.31
N ARG A 76 11.72 7.58 -8.57
CA ARG A 76 13.05 7.50 -9.19
C ARG A 76 14.04 6.78 -8.29
N LYS A 77 14.15 7.24 -7.03
CA LYS A 77 15.00 6.58 -6.04
C LYS A 77 14.61 5.12 -5.80
N ARG A 78 13.32 4.82 -5.94
CA ARG A 78 12.83 3.44 -5.80
C ARG A 78 13.26 2.54 -6.96
N GLU A 79 13.23 3.04 -8.20
CA GLU A 79 13.77 2.33 -9.38
C GLU A 79 15.24 2.00 -9.18
N ASP A 80 16.06 2.99 -8.80
CA ASP A 80 17.48 2.79 -8.53
C ASP A 80 17.72 1.74 -7.44
N ASN A 81 16.95 1.79 -6.35
CA ASN A 81 17.08 0.83 -5.26
C ASN A 81 16.69 -0.60 -5.68
N LEU A 82 15.67 -0.77 -6.51
CA LEU A 82 15.27 -2.09 -7.01
C LEU A 82 16.40 -2.72 -7.84
N ASN A 83 17.01 -1.93 -8.71
CA ASN A 83 18.10 -2.37 -9.57
C ASN A 83 19.39 -2.64 -8.78
N THR A 84 19.77 -1.73 -7.89
CA THR A 84 20.98 -1.87 -7.06
C THR A 84 20.89 -3.07 -6.11
N SER A 85 19.69 -3.33 -5.55
CA SER A 85 19.49 -4.48 -4.66
C SER A 85 19.27 -5.80 -5.39
N GLY A 86 19.17 -5.78 -6.73
CA GLY A 86 18.82 -6.98 -7.50
C GLY A 86 17.49 -7.60 -7.04
N TYR A 87 16.47 -6.75 -6.78
CA TYR A 87 15.21 -7.21 -6.20
C TYR A 87 14.56 -8.30 -7.06
N GLY A 88 14.33 -9.47 -6.45
CA GLY A 88 13.80 -10.65 -7.14
C GLY A 88 14.80 -11.30 -8.09
N GLY A 89 16.11 -11.07 -7.94
CA GLY A 89 17.15 -11.54 -8.86
C GLY A 89 17.17 -10.77 -10.18
N ILE A 90 16.57 -9.58 -10.22
CA ILE A 90 16.35 -8.76 -11.42
C ILE A 90 17.01 -7.39 -11.22
N SER A 91 17.70 -6.89 -12.27
CA SER A 91 18.45 -5.63 -12.24
C SER A 91 18.10 -4.65 -13.37
N ASP A 92 17.02 -4.92 -14.13
CA ASP A 92 16.52 -4.10 -15.23
C ASP A 92 15.12 -3.52 -14.98
N TRP A 93 14.80 -3.25 -13.71
CA TRP A 93 13.54 -2.63 -13.34
C TRP A 93 13.39 -1.23 -13.92
N LYS A 94 12.23 -0.98 -14.55
CA LYS A 94 11.81 0.34 -15.03
C LYS A 94 10.45 0.71 -14.47
N MET A 95 10.31 1.94 -13.98
CA MET A 95 9.03 2.48 -13.60
C MET A 95 8.15 2.64 -14.82
N VAL A 96 6.99 1.97 -14.82
CA VAL A 96 6.04 2.00 -15.96
C VAL A 96 5.00 3.08 -15.73
N PHE A 97 4.43 3.14 -14.54
CA PHE A 97 3.56 4.22 -14.11
C PHE A 97 3.57 4.35 -12.57
N HIS A 98 3.20 5.53 -12.11
CA HIS A 98 3.00 5.83 -10.69
C HIS A 98 1.93 6.90 -10.53
N PHE A 99 1.28 6.94 -9.38
CA PHE A 99 0.33 7.98 -9.02
C PHE A 99 0.25 8.15 -7.51
N GLU A 100 -0.04 9.36 -7.08
CA GLU A 100 -0.27 9.66 -5.67
C GLU A 100 -1.71 9.30 -5.28
N CYS A 101 -1.86 8.67 -4.14
CA CYS A 101 -3.17 8.34 -3.59
C CYS A 101 -3.17 8.33 -2.07
N ASP A 102 -4.31 8.67 -1.51
CA ASP A 102 -4.57 8.52 -0.09
C ASP A 102 -4.63 7.03 0.26
N ARG A 103 -4.13 6.71 1.46
CA ARG A 103 -4.11 5.32 1.96
C ARG A 103 -3.44 4.36 0.99
N ALA A 104 -2.29 4.79 0.45
CA ALA A 104 -1.57 4.08 -0.60
C ALA A 104 -1.28 2.60 -0.26
N GLY A 105 -0.95 2.29 0.99
CA GLY A 105 -0.74 0.90 1.41
C GLY A 105 -2.01 0.05 1.37
N ARG A 106 -3.19 0.63 1.61
CA ARG A 106 -4.46 -0.09 1.40
C ARG A 106 -4.72 -0.36 -0.07
N MET A 107 -4.44 0.64 -0.91
CA MET A 107 -4.60 0.52 -2.34
C MET A 107 -3.66 -0.56 -2.89
N GLU A 108 -2.38 -0.51 -2.51
CA GLU A 108 -1.38 -1.52 -2.83
C GLU A 108 -1.89 -2.94 -2.50
N HIS A 109 -2.33 -3.15 -1.27
CA HIS A 109 -2.83 -4.45 -0.84
C HIS A 109 -4.03 -4.94 -1.66
N ARG A 110 -4.97 -4.06 -2.00
CA ARG A 110 -6.12 -4.41 -2.84
C ARG A 110 -5.73 -4.76 -4.27
N VAL A 111 -4.81 -4.00 -4.86
CA VAL A 111 -4.29 -4.29 -6.20
C VAL A 111 -3.53 -5.62 -6.20
N GLN A 112 -2.67 -5.85 -5.23
CA GLN A 112 -1.95 -7.12 -5.08
C GLN A 112 -2.91 -8.30 -4.87
N TYR A 113 -4.01 -8.10 -4.15
CA TYR A 113 -5.05 -9.12 -3.99
C TYR A 113 -5.79 -9.39 -5.30
N ALA A 114 -6.15 -8.36 -6.05
CA ALA A 114 -6.80 -8.51 -7.36
C ALA A 114 -5.88 -9.19 -8.40
N LEU A 115 -4.56 -9.04 -8.24
CA LEU A 115 -3.54 -9.69 -9.07
C LEU A 115 -3.07 -11.05 -8.53
N ALA A 116 -3.70 -11.59 -7.50
CA ALA A 116 -3.21 -12.82 -6.83
C ALA A 116 -3.04 -14.01 -7.78
N GLY A 117 -3.86 -14.12 -8.84
CA GLY A 117 -3.75 -15.16 -9.86
C GLY A 117 -2.51 -15.07 -10.76
N TYR A 118 -1.85 -13.91 -10.79
CA TYR A 118 -0.62 -13.66 -11.56
C TYR A 118 0.64 -13.66 -10.68
N ARG A 119 0.52 -13.97 -9.39
CA ARG A 119 1.64 -13.89 -8.45
C ARG A 119 2.74 -14.87 -8.81
N VAL A 120 3.98 -14.37 -8.81
CA VAL A 120 5.19 -15.14 -9.03
C VAL A 120 6.01 -15.15 -7.73
N SER A 121 6.49 -16.32 -7.33
CA SER A 121 7.46 -16.45 -6.25
C SER A 121 8.86 -16.34 -6.82
N ASN A 122 9.66 -15.46 -6.24
CA ASN A 122 11.07 -15.33 -6.54
C ASN A 122 11.84 -14.97 -5.28
N THR A 123 13.13 -15.20 -5.25
CA THR A 123 14.01 -14.89 -4.13
C THR A 123 15.13 -13.96 -4.56
N TYR A 124 15.68 -13.20 -3.65
CA TYR A 124 16.90 -12.44 -3.84
C TYR A 124 17.71 -12.38 -2.56
N GLU A 125 18.99 -12.12 -2.70
CA GLU A 125 19.89 -11.99 -1.57
C GLU A 125 19.78 -10.59 -0.95
N LYS A 126 19.52 -10.51 0.33
CA LYS A 126 19.53 -9.27 1.09
C LYS A 126 20.29 -9.49 2.39
N GLU A 127 21.40 -8.75 2.59
CA GLU A 127 22.22 -8.83 3.80
C GLU A 127 22.65 -10.28 4.12
N CYS A 128 23.14 -10.99 3.10
CA CYS A 128 23.54 -12.41 3.17
C CYS A 128 22.42 -13.39 3.53
N ASN A 129 21.15 -13.00 3.35
CA ASN A 129 20.00 -13.87 3.55
C ASN A 129 19.17 -13.94 2.25
N LEU A 130 18.67 -15.13 1.92
CA LEU A 130 17.67 -15.29 0.86
C LEU A 130 16.31 -14.79 1.38
N VAL A 131 15.70 -13.86 0.66
CA VAL A 131 14.41 -13.25 1.01
C VAL A 131 13.41 -13.51 -0.10
N ASP A 132 12.21 -13.98 0.27
CA ASP A 132 11.12 -14.20 -0.66
C ASP A 132 10.49 -12.89 -1.12
N CYS A 133 10.27 -12.77 -2.44
CA CYS A 133 9.53 -11.67 -3.05
C CYS A 133 8.06 -12.02 -3.17
N GLN A 134 7.20 -11.29 -2.50
CA GLN A 134 5.74 -11.53 -2.51
C GLN A 134 4.94 -10.56 -3.39
N GLU A 135 5.61 -9.58 -4.00
CA GLU A 135 4.99 -8.45 -4.70
C GLU A 135 5.29 -8.46 -6.20
N LEU A 136 5.54 -9.67 -6.75
CA LEU A 136 5.86 -9.91 -8.15
C LEU A 136 4.70 -10.57 -8.89
N PHE A 137 4.45 -10.15 -10.13
CA PHE A 137 3.30 -10.58 -10.93
C PHE A 137 3.68 -10.78 -12.40
N SER A 138 3.19 -11.86 -13.01
CA SER A 138 3.44 -12.23 -14.42
C SER A 138 2.29 -11.84 -15.34
N CYS A 139 1.72 -10.65 -15.17
CA CYS A 139 0.69 -10.11 -16.07
C CYS A 139 1.29 -9.04 -17.00
N SER A 140 0.58 -8.71 -18.07
CA SER A 140 0.97 -7.61 -18.93
C SER A 140 0.76 -6.25 -18.26
N ILE A 141 1.49 -5.22 -18.70
CA ILE A 141 1.31 -3.85 -18.23
C ILE A 141 -0.14 -3.40 -18.49
N ALA A 142 -0.72 -3.72 -19.64
CA ALA A 142 -2.09 -3.35 -19.98
C ALA A 142 -3.11 -3.96 -19.01
N GLU A 143 -2.99 -5.25 -18.69
CA GLU A 143 -3.85 -5.92 -17.70
C GLU A 143 -3.68 -5.30 -16.31
N SER A 144 -2.45 -5.02 -15.90
CA SER A 144 -2.20 -4.37 -14.61
C SER A 144 -2.89 -3.01 -14.52
N ILE A 145 -2.82 -2.17 -15.56
CA ILE A 145 -3.48 -0.86 -15.61
C ILE A 145 -5.01 -1.00 -15.51
N VAL A 146 -5.61 -1.97 -16.21
CA VAL A 146 -7.07 -2.22 -16.11
C VAL A 146 -7.46 -2.60 -14.68
N ILE A 147 -6.71 -3.50 -14.07
CA ILE A 147 -6.97 -3.92 -12.68
C ILE A 147 -6.79 -2.75 -11.71
N PHE A 148 -5.76 -1.94 -11.87
CA PHE A 148 -5.57 -0.72 -11.07
C PHE A 148 -6.75 0.23 -11.18
N LYS A 149 -7.21 0.52 -12.41
CA LYS A 149 -8.38 1.39 -12.64
C LYS A 149 -9.62 0.87 -11.93
N ASN A 150 -9.90 -0.43 -12.06
CA ASN A 150 -11.07 -1.05 -11.44
C ASN A 150 -10.99 -0.98 -9.90
N VAL A 151 -9.83 -1.28 -9.32
CA VAL A 151 -9.61 -1.18 -7.87
C VAL A 151 -9.72 0.27 -7.41
N ALA A 152 -9.15 1.23 -8.13
CA ALA A 152 -9.21 2.64 -7.77
C ALA A 152 -10.65 3.20 -7.84
N LEU A 153 -11.44 2.80 -8.83
CA LEU A 153 -12.86 3.18 -8.90
C LEU A 153 -13.66 2.63 -7.72
N ALA A 154 -13.40 1.39 -7.31
CA ALA A 154 -14.03 0.77 -6.15
C ALA A 154 -13.50 1.32 -4.80
N PHE A 155 -12.33 1.97 -4.82
CA PHE A 155 -11.68 2.50 -3.62
C PHE A 155 -12.17 3.89 -3.23
N ARG A 156 -13.00 4.54 -4.05
CA ARG A 156 -13.59 5.84 -3.69
C ARG A 156 -14.23 5.72 -2.32
N PRO A 157 -13.93 6.64 -1.37
CA PRO A 157 -14.67 6.67 -0.12
C PRO A 157 -16.13 6.89 -0.49
N VAL A 158 -17.01 6.02 0.01
CA VAL A 158 -18.44 6.31 0.01
C VAL A 158 -18.54 7.62 0.79
N PRO A 159 -19.05 8.72 0.20
CA PRO A 159 -19.24 9.94 0.95
C PRO A 159 -20.10 9.58 2.17
N ALA A 160 -19.66 9.97 3.35
CA ALA A 160 -20.48 9.87 4.53
C ALA A 160 -21.82 10.51 4.19
N PRO A 161 -22.96 9.93 4.55
CA PRO A 161 -24.24 10.54 4.28
C PRO A 161 -24.23 11.95 4.90
N ASN A 162 -24.25 12.98 4.05
CA ASN A 162 -24.26 14.36 4.50
C ASN A 162 -25.61 14.61 5.18
N LEU A 163 -25.58 14.72 6.50
CA LEU A 163 -26.72 15.18 7.32
C LEU A 163 -26.89 16.71 7.28
N TYR A 164 -26.24 17.42 6.36
CA TYR A 164 -26.38 18.87 6.19
C TYR A 164 -26.70 19.22 4.75
N PRO A 165 -27.74 20.05 4.50
CA PRO A 165 -28.14 20.42 3.17
C PRO A 165 -27.27 21.54 2.60
N LEU A 166 -26.91 21.38 1.33
CA LEU A 166 -26.61 22.40 0.34
C LEU A 166 -25.56 23.48 0.67
N LEU A 167 -24.34 23.24 0.22
CA LEU A 167 -23.58 24.27 -0.48
C LEU A 167 -22.86 23.61 -1.65
N LEU A 168 -23.07 24.15 -2.83
CA LEU A 168 -22.49 23.76 -4.11
C LEU A 168 -20.96 23.74 -3.97
N THR A 169 -20.36 22.60 -4.16
CA THR A 169 -18.91 22.49 -4.22
C THR A 169 -18.50 21.79 -5.51
N GLU A 170 -17.46 22.32 -6.07
CA GLU A 170 -16.81 21.99 -7.32
C GLU A 170 -16.57 20.49 -7.54
N PRO A 171 -16.43 20.00 -8.79
CA PRO A 171 -16.23 18.60 -9.07
C PRO A 171 -14.89 18.15 -8.47
N GLN A 172 -14.96 17.21 -7.51
CA GLN A 172 -13.77 16.60 -6.95
C GLN A 172 -12.98 15.91 -8.07
N SER A 173 -11.70 16.26 -8.16
CA SER A 173 -10.76 15.74 -9.13
C SER A 173 -10.78 14.20 -9.13
N SER A 174 -10.87 13.63 -10.31
CA SER A 174 -10.72 12.19 -10.54
C SER A 174 -9.42 11.69 -9.88
N PRO A 175 -9.41 10.54 -9.19
CA PRO A 175 -8.19 9.96 -8.64
C PRO A 175 -7.12 9.64 -9.70
N PHE A 176 -7.46 9.80 -10.99
CA PHE A 176 -6.56 9.64 -12.12
C PHE A 176 -6.03 10.98 -12.68
N ALA A 177 -6.38 12.13 -12.10
CA ALA A 177 -5.90 13.44 -12.58
C ALA A 177 -4.37 13.58 -12.49
N SER A 178 -3.71 12.78 -11.66
CA SER A 178 -2.25 12.75 -11.45
C SER A 178 -1.56 11.50 -12.01
N LEU A 179 -2.17 10.78 -12.96
CA LEU A 179 -1.55 9.61 -13.57
C LEU A 179 -0.44 10.06 -14.52
N THR A 180 0.80 9.85 -14.12
CA THR A 180 1.98 10.20 -14.94
C THR A 180 2.48 8.93 -15.65
N PHE A 181 2.42 8.93 -16.97
CA PHE A 181 3.03 7.90 -17.81
C PHE A 181 4.46 8.30 -18.15
N LEU A 182 5.40 7.43 -17.88
CA LEU A 182 6.76 7.59 -18.34
C LEU A 182 6.81 7.12 -19.79
N THR A 183 6.90 8.07 -20.73
CA THR A 183 7.20 7.76 -22.15
C THR A 183 8.72 7.69 -22.34
N HIS A 184 9.17 6.66 -22.97
CA HIS A 184 10.55 6.53 -23.47
C HIS A 184 10.68 7.17 -24.82
#